data_145f06a695cb40dd8057a6ab3a07873c
#
_entry.id   145f06a695cb40dd8057a6ab3a07873c
#
_cell.length_a   1.000
_cell.length_b   1.000
_cell.length_c   1.000
_cell.angle_alpha   90.00
_cell.angle_beta   90.00
_cell.angle_gamma   90.00
#
_symmetry.space_group_name_H-M   'P 1'
#
loop_
_entity.id
_entity.type
_entity.pdbx_description
1 polymer ?
#
loop_
_entity_poly.entity_id
_entity_poly.type
_entity_poly.pdbx_seq_one_letter_code
_entity_poly.pdbx_strand_id
1 'polypeptide(L)'
;MLIYYKYRWXTFKFVNGTGALTSAWKREDGKGKAYTADDFIKNYGTGDLTAGAYVSATGWWGTSPYNFDKNTGTLTIEAGELSGYEESPWNSGTVGLEVIKKIVLSGKVVAPENSKYLFTTNTVGKDLTNVTEIEGLSQLDTSNVTNMNAAFYGMSSVTSLDLSSFDTSKVTSMSNMFYKTPLKKLTLGDTFKFVKSASGTAGLTSVWMREDGKGTFYSAADFMNNYGIGDLTAGTYVSVETDTWGTSPYMFDEDTGTLTIGAGELSGYEESPWNSDKVDSEAIKKVVLSGKVVAPENASLLFTGTSNKGDLTNVTEIEGLSQLDTSNVTDMRSMFYGMSSVTSLDVSGFDTGNVTDMKSMFNGMSSVTSLDVSGFDTSNVTEMEYMFRHMSSVTSLDLSNFDTRKVTDMSYMFDDMGSVTSLDLSNFDTNNVTDMTNMFFGTSLKKLILGDTFKFVAGKGALASAWKREDGKGKAYTAKDFMNNYGTGDLTAGTYVSVETGIWGTSPYNFDKNTGTLTIEAGELSGYEESPWNSDKVDIKAIKKIVXINSRRYL
;
A
#
# COMPACT_ATOMS: atom_id res chain seq x y z
N MET A 1 6.51 15.16 61.67
CA MET A 1 6.87 16.08 62.80
C MET A 1 8.20 16.76 62.42
N LEU A 2 8.14 18.00 61.95
CA LEU A 2 9.36 18.77 61.67
C LEU A 2 9.92 19.28 62.99
N ILE A 3 11.08 18.84 63.36
CA ILE A 3 11.79 19.40 64.52
C ILE A 3 12.79 20.43 63.97
N TYR A 4 12.45 21.73 64.03
CA TYR A 4 13.38 22.82 63.74
C TYR A 4 14.15 23.14 65.02
N TYR A 5 15.46 22.78 65.07
CA TYR A 5 16.35 23.31 66.10
C TYR A 5 17.41 24.18 65.44
N LYS A 6 17.33 25.44 65.63
CA LYS A 6 18.31 26.45 65.26
C LYS A 6 19.21 26.69 66.45
N TYR A 7 20.23 25.85 66.65
CA TYR A 7 21.44 26.17 67.45
C TYR A 7 22.37 24.98 67.63
N ARG A 8 23.67 25.21 67.30
CA ARG A 8 24.90 24.48 67.61
C ARG A 8 24.91 22.96 67.35
N TRP A 9 25.83 22.70 66.47
CA TRP A 9 26.34 21.40 66.01
C TRP A 9 26.43 20.31 67.06
N UNK A 10 25.44 19.67 67.51
CA UNK A 10 25.57 18.66 68.10
C UNK A 10 25.63 17.61 67.38
N THR A 11 26.45 16.98 67.55
CA THR A 11 26.47 15.71 66.86
C THR A 11 25.31 14.84 67.38
N PHE A 12 24.21 14.89 66.64
CA PHE A 12 23.11 13.96 66.91
C PHE A 12 23.59 12.54 66.60
N LYS A 13 23.38 11.59 67.52
CA LYS A 13 23.59 10.17 67.27
C LYS A 13 22.44 9.39 67.88
N PHE A 14 21.99 8.35 67.19
CA PHE A 14 21.03 7.42 67.75
C PHE A 14 21.74 6.59 68.83
N VAL A 15 21.14 6.41 69.98
CA VAL A 15 21.64 5.57 71.03
C VAL A 15 21.13 4.15 70.75
N ASN A 16 22.06 3.24 70.52
CA ASN A 16 21.89 1.80 70.30
C ASN A 16 20.46 1.27 70.19
N GLY A 17 19.89 1.34 68.99
CA GLY A 17 18.71 0.57 68.62
C GLY A 17 17.38 0.94 69.27
N THR A 18 17.25 2.10 69.91
CA THR A 18 16.02 2.47 70.63
C THR A 18 15.16 3.55 69.96
N GLY A 19 15.43 3.91 68.73
CA GLY A 19 14.55 4.83 67.99
C GLY A 19 13.53 4.05 67.17
N ALA A 20 12.25 4.16 67.47
CA ALA A 20 11.20 3.47 66.72
C ALA A 20 10.91 4.17 65.41
N LEU A 21 11.88 4.18 64.50
CA LEU A 21 11.62 4.58 63.09
C LEU A 21 11.12 3.33 62.38
N THR A 22 10.09 3.50 61.55
CA THR A 22 9.43 2.37 60.86
C THR A 22 9.57 2.44 59.37
N SER A 23 10.04 3.58 58.85
CA SER A 23 10.15 3.79 57.39
C SER A 23 11.61 3.82 56.97
N ALA A 24 11.87 3.69 55.69
CA ALA A 24 13.19 3.99 55.12
C ALA A 24 13.39 5.52 55.10
N TRP A 25 14.62 5.98 55.18
CA TRP A 25 14.96 7.40 55.29
C TRP A 25 16.02 7.80 54.25
N LYS A 26 15.87 8.96 53.64
CA LYS A 26 16.89 9.54 52.75
C LYS A 26 17.02 11.04 53.01
N ARG A 27 18.12 11.62 52.57
CA ARG A 27 18.33 13.08 52.67
C ARG A 27 17.36 13.82 51.75
N GLU A 28 16.76 14.87 52.26
CA GLU A 28 15.84 15.74 51.53
C GLU A 28 16.54 16.47 50.36
N ASP A 29 17.86 16.71 50.50
CA ASP A 29 18.65 17.37 49.45
C ASP A 29 19.03 16.44 48.29
N GLY A 30 18.57 15.19 48.30
CA GLY A 30 18.79 14.20 47.23
C GLY A 30 20.17 13.56 47.24
N LYS A 31 21.05 13.91 48.15
CA LYS A 31 22.39 13.33 48.24
C LYS A 31 22.36 11.97 48.97
N GLY A 32 23.07 11.01 48.39
CA GLY A 32 23.16 9.67 48.96
C GLY A 32 21.94 8.81 48.60
N LYS A 33 21.89 7.62 49.17
CA LYS A 33 20.82 6.64 48.95
C LYS A 33 19.80 6.66 50.10
N ALA A 34 18.70 5.96 49.93
CA ALA A 34 17.76 5.70 51.00
C ALA A 34 18.32 4.57 51.91
N TYR A 35 17.99 4.62 53.18
CA TYR A 35 18.41 3.68 54.19
C TYR A 35 17.20 3.10 54.92
N THR A 36 17.22 1.81 55.21
CA THR A 36 16.20 1.24 56.10
C THR A 36 16.27 1.97 57.45
N ALA A 37 15.20 1.91 58.25
CA ALA A 37 15.19 2.51 59.58
C ALA A 37 16.39 2.03 60.42
N ASP A 38 16.66 0.73 60.39
CA ASP A 38 17.77 0.12 61.13
C ASP A 38 19.13 0.63 60.63
N ASP A 39 19.35 0.64 59.30
CA ASP A 39 20.61 1.12 58.74
C ASP A 39 20.79 2.61 58.95
N PHE A 40 19.71 3.39 58.88
CA PHE A 40 19.74 4.84 59.16
C PHE A 40 20.18 5.08 60.62
N ILE A 41 19.53 4.37 61.55
CA ILE A 41 19.84 4.49 62.98
C ILE A 41 21.29 4.07 63.27
N LYS A 42 21.73 2.94 62.71
CA LYS A 42 23.08 2.40 62.94
C LYS A 42 24.19 3.26 62.36
N ASN A 43 23.95 3.83 61.20
CA ASN A 43 25.04 4.44 60.43
C ASN A 43 24.99 5.98 60.39
N TYR A 44 23.99 6.62 61.01
CA TYR A 44 23.93 8.08 61.03
C TYR A 44 25.22 8.68 61.62
N GLY A 45 25.78 9.62 60.88
CA GLY A 45 27.07 10.23 61.19
C GLY A 45 28.24 9.63 60.42
N THR A 46 28.00 8.67 59.55
CA THR A 46 29.04 8.05 58.70
C THR A 46 28.66 8.16 57.24
N GLY A 47 29.66 8.14 56.39
CA GLY A 47 29.46 8.18 54.93
C GLY A 47 28.60 9.39 54.50
N ASP A 48 27.54 9.12 53.76
CA ASP A 48 26.58 10.14 53.30
C ASP A 48 25.46 10.42 54.31
N LEU A 49 25.40 9.66 55.42
CA LEU A 49 24.42 9.88 56.49
C LEU A 49 24.96 10.93 57.50
N THR A 50 25.05 12.17 57.03
CA THR A 50 25.58 13.30 57.81
C THR A 50 24.46 14.25 58.20
N ALA A 51 24.75 15.26 58.99
CA ALA A 51 23.76 16.23 59.41
C ALA A 51 22.99 16.80 58.21
N GLY A 52 21.68 16.85 58.31
CA GLY A 52 20.79 17.34 57.25
C GLY A 52 19.34 16.98 57.55
N ALA A 53 18.46 17.38 56.64
CA ALA A 53 17.06 16.98 56.69
C ALA A 53 16.91 15.61 55.99
N TYR A 54 16.06 14.78 56.52
CA TYR A 54 15.78 13.45 55.99
C TYR A 54 14.28 13.26 55.86
N VAL A 55 13.90 12.55 54.79
CA VAL A 55 12.49 12.21 54.51
C VAL A 55 12.36 10.68 54.50
N SER A 56 11.21 10.20 54.94
CA SER A 56 10.96 8.75 55.00
C SER A 56 10.50 8.23 53.63
N ALA A 57 10.93 7.00 53.29
CA ALA A 57 10.42 6.25 52.13
C ALA A 57 9.23 5.38 52.60
N THR A 58 8.32 5.09 51.68
CA THR A 58 7.16 4.23 51.96
C THR A 58 7.58 2.75 52.06
N GLY A 59 8.50 2.33 51.20
CA GLY A 59 8.97 0.93 51.20
C GLY A 59 10.06 0.68 50.17
N TRP A 60 10.28 -0.59 49.85
CA TRP A 60 11.34 -1.05 48.96
C TRP A 60 10.78 -2.06 47.97
N TRP A 61 11.25 -2.00 46.75
CA TRP A 61 11.00 -3.02 45.72
C TRP A 61 12.38 -3.53 45.27
N GLY A 62 12.79 -4.71 45.76
CA GLY A 62 14.17 -5.15 45.66
C GLY A 62 15.08 -4.22 46.46
N THR A 63 16.06 -3.60 45.78
CA THR A 63 16.94 -2.61 46.43
C THR A 63 16.51 -1.16 46.12
N SER A 64 15.44 -0.97 45.33
CA SER A 64 14.93 0.35 44.97
C SER A 64 13.96 0.86 46.04
N PRO A 65 14.28 1.96 46.74
CA PRO A 65 13.29 2.55 47.64
C PRO A 65 12.20 3.21 46.83
N TYR A 66 10.98 3.26 47.37
CA TYR A 66 9.89 3.98 46.74
C TYR A 66 9.16 4.85 47.77
N ASN A 67 8.61 5.94 47.27
CA ASN A 67 7.79 6.88 48.04
C ASN A 67 6.43 7.03 47.39
N PHE A 68 5.38 7.01 48.19
CA PHE A 68 4.02 7.22 47.71
C PHE A 68 3.43 8.48 48.34
N ASP A 69 3.10 9.45 47.50
CA ASP A 69 2.42 10.66 47.91
C ASP A 69 0.90 10.47 47.79
N LYS A 70 0.24 10.34 48.91
CA LYS A 70 -1.22 10.12 48.96
C LYS A 70 -2.04 11.30 48.41
N ASN A 71 -1.48 12.50 48.42
CA ASN A 71 -2.22 13.68 47.97
C ASN A 71 -2.34 13.71 46.44
N THR A 72 -1.25 13.32 45.77
CA THR A 72 -1.20 13.32 44.29
C THR A 72 -1.47 11.95 43.68
N GLY A 73 -1.34 10.89 44.44
CA GLY A 73 -1.38 9.51 43.94
C GLY A 73 -0.10 9.12 43.21
N THR A 74 1.00 9.83 43.45
CA THR A 74 2.28 9.60 42.76
C THR A 74 3.14 8.59 43.52
N LEU A 75 3.52 7.52 42.83
CA LEU A 75 4.47 6.53 43.33
C LEU A 75 5.83 6.79 42.66
N THR A 76 6.81 7.22 43.41
CA THR A 76 8.19 7.44 42.94
C THR A 76 9.07 6.28 43.34
N ILE A 77 9.66 5.60 42.36
CA ILE A 77 10.59 4.47 42.52
C ILE A 77 12.00 5.01 42.22
N GLU A 78 12.90 4.87 43.19
CA GLU A 78 14.23 5.47 43.08
C GLU A 78 15.28 4.46 42.61
N ALA A 79 16.51 4.94 42.38
CA ALA A 79 17.60 4.13 41.84
C ALA A 79 17.83 2.84 42.68
N GLY A 80 18.06 1.74 41.98
CA GLY A 80 18.28 0.44 42.56
C GLY A 80 17.94 -0.69 41.62
N GLU A 81 17.86 -1.90 42.12
CA GLU A 81 17.49 -3.10 41.35
C GLU A 81 16.12 -3.58 41.83
N LEU A 82 15.19 -3.70 40.92
CA LEU A 82 13.86 -4.22 41.22
C LEU A 82 13.92 -5.75 41.41
N SER A 83 13.15 -6.26 42.33
CA SER A 83 12.86 -7.69 42.42
C SER A 83 11.64 -8.04 41.59
N GLY A 84 11.21 -9.29 41.61
CA GLY A 84 10.06 -9.75 40.86
C GLY A 84 8.77 -8.98 41.18
N TYR A 85 7.80 -9.09 40.27
CA TYR A 85 6.53 -8.35 40.37
C TYR A 85 5.80 -8.62 41.70
N GLU A 86 6.02 -9.76 42.33
CA GLU A 86 5.38 -10.15 43.62
C GLU A 86 5.69 -9.15 44.73
N GLU A 87 6.87 -8.53 44.69
CA GLU A 87 7.33 -7.57 45.72
C GLU A 87 7.04 -6.11 45.34
N SER A 88 6.41 -5.88 44.20
CA SER A 88 6.05 -4.50 43.80
C SER A 88 5.14 -3.86 44.85
N PRO A 89 5.14 -2.52 44.95
CA PRO A 89 4.32 -1.81 45.93
C PRO A 89 2.84 -2.20 45.91
N TRP A 90 2.31 -2.45 44.71
CA TRP A 90 0.90 -2.79 44.54
C TRP A 90 0.60 -4.28 44.75
N ASN A 91 1.52 -5.19 44.41
CA ASN A 91 1.30 -6.62 44.61
C ASN A 91 1.56 -7.04 46.04
N SER A 92 2.51 -6.40 46.72
CA SER A 92 2.77 -6.62 48.17
C SER A 92 1.65 -6.03 49.05
N GLY A 93 0.75 -5.22 48.44
CA GLY A 93 -0.32 -4.54 49.18
C GLY A 93 0.13 -3.35 50.01
N THR A 94 1.39 -2.92 49.87
CA THR A 94 1.92 -1.76 50.62
C THR A 94 1.26 -0.46 50.13
N VAL A 95 0.98 -0.37 48.80
CA VAL A 95 0.25 0.76 48.18
C VAL A 95 -0.93 0.16 47.41
N GLY A 96 -2.13 0.62 47.70
CA GLY A 96 -3.33 0.11 47.02
C GLY A 96 -3.33 0.48 45.52
N LEU A 97 -3.73 -0.47 44.69
CA LEU A 97 -3.82 -0.29 43.22
C LEU A 97 -4.64 0.95 42.85
N GLU A 98 -5.76 1.10 43.52
CA GLU A 98 -6.79 2.11 43.23
C GLU A 98 -6.34 3.55 43.54
N VAL A 99 -5.30 3.75 44.31
CA VAL A 99 -4.83 5.09 44.68
C VAL A 99 -3.64 5.57 43.86
N ILE A 100 -3.00 4.67 43.09
CA ILE A 100 -1.85 5.03 42.26
C ILE A 100 -2.36 5.66 40.96
N LYS A 101 -1.99 6.91 40.69
CA LYS A 101 -2.37 7.65 39.49
C LYS A 101 -1.19 7.90 38.54
N LYS A 102 0.02 7.89 39.07
CA LYS A 102 1.25 8.15 38.32
C LYS A 102 2.39 7.35 38.92
N ILE A 103 3.24 6.80 38.07
CA ILE A 103 4.48 6.13 38.45
C ILE A 103 5.65 6.96 37.91
N VAL A 104 6.67 7.19 38.74
CA VAL A 104 7.88 7.94 38.37
C VAL A 104 9.09 7.09 38.69
N LEU A 105 9.96 6.86 37.70
CA LEU A 105 11.27 6.23 37.92
C LEU A 105 12.31 7.36 38.04
N SER A 106 12.96 7.43 39.17
CA SER A 106 13.87 8.51 39.53
C SER A 106 15.30 7.99 39.76
N GLY A 107 16.16 8.23 38.78
CA GLY A 107 17.51 7.70 38.77
C GLY A 107 17.57 6.28 38.20
N LYS A 108 18.75 5.73 38.01
CA LYS A 108 18.92 4.43 37.35
C LYS A 108 18.24 3.29 38.12
N VAL A 109 17.22 2.71 37.53
CA VAL A 109 16.47 1.56 38.03
C VAL A 109 16.77 0.36 37.16
N VAL A 110 17.15 -0.78 37.72
CA VAL A 110 17.47 -1.98 36.94
C VAL A 110 16.28 -2.95 37.03
N ALA A 111 15.76 -3.32 35.88
CA ALA A 111 14.64 -4.26 35.76
C ALA A 111 15.11 -5.69 36.10
N PRO A 112 14.25 -6.52 36.74
CA PRO A 112 14.63 -7.91 36.99
C PRO A 112 14.69 -8.70 35.66
N GLU A 113 15.53 -9.73 35.61
CA GLU A 113 15.65 -10.62 34.44
C GLU A 113 14.28 -11.12 33.96
N ASN A 114 13.43 -11.51 34.93
CA ASN A 114 12.04 -11.88 34.63
C ASN A 114 11.13 -10.71 34.99
N SER A 115 10.86 -9.87 34.02
CA SER A 115 10.04 -8.64 34.12
C SER A 115 8.57 -8.86 33.72
N LYS A 116 8.10 -10.12 33.75
CA LYS A 116 6.67 -10.37 33.50
C LYS A 116 5.84 -9.64 34.57
N TYR A 117 4.72 -9.07 34.14
CA TYR A 117 3.81 -8.31 35.00
C TYR A 117 4.47 -7.11 35.70
N LEU A 118 5.55 -6.54 35.15
CA LEU A 118 6.37 -5.51 35.80
C LEU A 118 5.54 -4.33 36.32
N PHE A 119 4.60 -3.82 35.50
CA PHE A 119 3.71 -2.69 35.85
C PHE A 119 2.25 -3.13 35.89
N THR A 120 1.98 -4.33 36.40
CA THR A 120 0.61 -4.83 36.52
C THR A 120 0.56 -5.90 37.62
N THR A 121 -0.55 -6.61 37.70
CA THR A 121 -0.66 -7.75 38.62
C THR A 121 -0.86 -9.05 37.81
N ASN A 122 -0.66 -10.18 38.48
CA ASN A 122 -0.99 -11.49 37.88
C ASN A 122 -2.43 -11.93 38.19
N THR A 123 -3.24 -11.05 38.79
CA THR A 123 -4.59 -11.37 39.23
C THR A 123 -5.60 -10.71 38.30
N VAL A 124 -6.39 -11.52 37.63
CA VAL A 124 -7.41 -11.03 36.69
C VAL A 124 -8.34 -10.02 37.38
N GLY A 125 -8.50 -8.86 36.76
CA GLY A 125 -9.38 -7.80 37.24
C GLY A 125 -8.79 -6.92 38.33
N LYS A 126 -7.50 -7.06 38.61
CA LYS A 126 -6.76 -6.22 39.57
C LYS A 126 -5.58 -5.56 38.85
N ASP A 127 -5.86 -4.64 37.95
CA ASP A 127 -4.85 -3.96 37.14
C ASP A 127 -4.68 -2.51 37.61
N LEU A 128 -3.59 -1.86 37.21
CA LEU A 128 -3.29 -0.45 37.53
C LEU A 128 -4.11 0.48 36.63
N THR A 129 -5.44 0.37 36.72
CA THR A 129 -6.36 1.06 35.82
C THR A 129 -6.41 2.58 36.00
N ASN A 130 -6.01 3.10 37.17
CA ASN A 130 -6.02 4.53 37.46
C ASN A 130 -4.71 5.23 37.09
N VAL A 131 -3.66 4.46 36.75
CA VAL A 131 -2.38 5.04 36.34
C VAL A 131 -2.56 5.64 34.93
N THR A 132 -2.32 6.94 34.83
CA THR A 132 -2.41 7.65 33.54
C THR A 132 -1.04 7.86 32.90
N GLU A 133 0.04 7.74 33.67
CA GLU A 133 1.39 8.07 33.18
C GLU A 133 2.46 7.26 33.93
N ILE A 134 3.46 6.80 33.18
CA ILE A 134 4.71 6.27 33.76
C ILE A 134 5.84 7.19 33.25
N GLU A 135 6.38 8.01 34.15
CA GLU A 135 7.45 8.96 33.84
C GLU A 135 8.81 8.32 34.15
N GLY A 136 9.82 8.64 33.34
CA GLY A 136 11.19 8.22 33.59
C GLY A 136 11.50 6.79 33.14
N LEU A 137 10.73 6.23 32.20
CA LEU A 137 11.05 4.90 31.64
C LEU A 137 12.45 4.85 31.02
N SER A 138 13.02 5.99 30.64
CA SER A 138 14.41 6.09 30.16
C SER A 138 15.44 5.76 31.25
N GLN A 139 15.03 5.76 32.53
CA GLN A 139 15.86 5.40 33.64
C GLN A 139 15.85 3.88 33.94
N LEU A 140 14.94 3.13 33.24
CA LEU A 140 14.81 1.68 33.46
C LEU A 140 15.80 0.92 32.56
N ASP A 141 16.78 0.30 33.19
CA ASP A 141 17.78 -0.55 32.51
C ASP A 141 17.17 -1.93 32.26
N THR A 142 16.86 -2.23 30.98
CA THR A 142 16.26 -3.50 30.58
C THR A 142 17.26 -4.47 29.94
N SER A 143 18.55 -4.13 29.92
CA SER A 143 19.60 -4.87 29.18
C SER A 143 19.78 -6.34 29.57
N ASN A 144 19.26 -6.73 30.73
CA ASN A 144 19.33 -8.13 31.20
C ASN A 144 17.96 -8.83 31.22
N VAL A 145 16.91 -8.16 30.71
CA VAL A 145 15.56 -8.73 30.73
C VAL A 145 15.43 -9.84 29.69
N THR A 146 14.90 -10.99 30.10
CA THR A 146 14.61 -12.12 29.20
C THR A 146 13.12 -12.36 28.98
N ASN A 147 12.25 -11.81 29.84
CA ASN A 147 10.81 -12.04 29.81
C ASN A 147 10.06 -10.74 30.14
N MET A 148 9.25 -10.25 29.17
CA MET A 148 8.41 -9.06 29.32
C MET A 148 6.92 -9.38 29.17
N ASN A 149 6.52 -10.64 29.40
CA ASN A 149 5.11 -11.01 29.27
C ASN A 149 4.24 -10.13 30.16
N ALA A 150 3.19 -9.52 29.57
CA ALA A 150 2.21 -8.70 30.28
C ALA A 150 2.84 -7.54 31.08
N ALA A 151 4.01 -7.04 30.68
CA ALA A 151 4.73 -6.01 31.48
C ALA A 151 3.92 -4.73 31.69
N PHE A 152 3.06 -4.36 30.74
CA PHE A 152 2.17 -3.18 30.79
C PHE A 152 0.70 -3.59 30.58
N TYR A 153 0.33 -4.80 30.94
CA TYR A 153 -1.02 -5.34 30.74
C TYR A 153 -2.06 -4.59 31.57
N GLY A 154 -3.20 -4.27 30.96
CA GLY A 154 -4.37 -3.80 31.70
C GLY A 154 -4.29 -2.37 32.23
N MET A 155 -3.33 -1.59 31.79
CA MET A 155 -3.18 -0.18 32.20
C MET A 155 -4.17 0.68 31.38
N SER A 156 -5.45 0.57 31.69
CA SER A 156 -6.54 1.08 30.84
C SER A 156 -6.60 2.60 30.73
N SER A 157 -5.82 3.35 31.53
CA SER A 157 -5.75 4.81 31.44
C SER A 157 -4.40 5.30 30.85
N VAL A 158 -3.46 4.40 30.55
CA VAL A 158 -2.18 4.79 29.91
C VAL A 158 -2.38 4.82 28.40
N THR A 159 -2.17 6.00 27.82
CA THR A 159 -2.31 6.19 26.36
C THR A 159 -0.97 6.43 25.65
N SER A 160 0.11 6.60 26.40
CA SER A 160 1.44 6.87 25.81
C SER A 160 2.53 6.17 26.60
N LEU A 161 3.49 5.57 25.89
CA LEU A 161 4.69 4.99 26.49
C LEU A 161 5.92 5.38 25.66
N ASP A 162 6.99 5.78 26.36
CA ASP A 162 8.30 6.01 25.72
C ASP A 162 9.24 4.86 26.12
N LEU A 163 9.44 3.93 25.19
CA LEU A 163 10.31 2.78 25.34
C LEU A 163 11.58 2.91 24.49
N SER A 164 11.96 4.15 24.15
CA SER A 164 13.10 4.43 23.27
C SER A 164 14.44 3.93 23.83
N SER A 165 14.53 3.84 25.17
CA SER A 165 15.73 3.35 25.86
C SER A 165 15.74 1.83 26.11
N PHE A 166 14.64 1.15 25.80
CA PHE A 166 14.52 -0.28 26.11
C PHE A 166 15.43 -1.12 25.22
N ASP A 167 16.22 -1.97 25.84
CA ASP A 167 16.99 -3.00 25.15
C ASP A 167 16.25 -4.32 25.30
N THR A 168 15.69 -4.81 24.20
CA THR A 168 14.97 -6.08 24.17
C THR A 168 15.77 -7.20 23.50
N SER A 169 17.09 -7.02 23.32
CA SER A 169 17.95 -7.97 22.59
C SER A 169 17.99 -9.37 23.22
N LYS A 170 17.78 -9.47 24.54
CA LYS A 170 17.76 -10.75 25.26
C LYS A 170 16.35 -11.26 25.53
N VAL A 171 15.32 -10.49 25.20
CA VAL A 171 13.93 -10.86 25.49
C VAL A 171 13.49 -12.00 24.59
N THR A 172 12.98 -13.06 25.19
CA THR A 172 12.49 -14.24 24.48
C THR A 172 10.95 -14.35 24.51
N SER A 173 10.30 -13.57 25.35
CA SER A 173 8.84 -13.59 25.43
C SER A 173 8.28 -12.20 25.78
N MET A 174 7.23 -11.80 25.05
CA MET A 174 6.63 -10.47 25.13
C MET A 174 5.10 -10.56 24.98
N SER A 175 4.55 -11.76 25.26
CA SER A 175 3.11 -12.01 25.04
C SER A 175 2.26 -11.07 25.89
N ASN A 176 1.24 -10.46 25.27
CA ASN A 176 0.28 -9.58 25.93
C ASN A 176 0.91 -8.38 26.65
N MET A 177 2.13 -7.98 26.24
CA MET A 177 2.85 -6.87 26.88
C MET A 177 1.98 -5.61 27.02
N PHE A 178 1.17 -5.30 26.01
CA PHE A 178 0.31 -4.11 25.97
C PHE A 178 -1.19 -4.45 25.95
N TYR A 179 -1.55 -5.70 26.16
CA TYR A 179 -2.96 -6.10 26.01
C TYR A 179 -3.82 -5.34 27.04
N LYS A 180 -4.97 -4.82 26.58
CA LYS A 180 -5.87 -3.96 27.39
C LYS A 180 -5.26 -2.62 27.84
N THR A 181 -4.19 -2.17 27.19
CA THR A 181 -3.61 -0.83 27.40
C THR A 181 -3.88 -0.04 26.12
N PRO A 182 -4.77 0.97 26.16
CA PRO A 182 -5.24 1.65 24.92
C PRO A 182 -4.23 2.69 24.45
N LEU A 183 -3.06 2.21 24.00
CA LEU A 183 -1.98 3.09 23.56
C LEU A 183 -2.39 3.86 22.32
N LYS A 184 -2.21 5.18 22.38
CA LYS A 184 -2.36 6.10 21.24
C LYS A 184 -1.00 6.61 20.75
N LYS A 185 0.04 6.46 21.58
CA LYS A 185 1.40 6.92 21.23
C LYS A 185 2.44 5.98 21.83
N LEU A 186 3.41 5.59 21.00
CA LEU A 186 4.46 4.64 21.40
C LEU A 186 5.78 5.08 20.78
N THR A 187 6.79 5.37 21.61
CA THR A 187 8.13 5.72 21.13
C THR A 187 9.04 4.52 21.33
N LEU A 188 9.71 4.08 20.28
CA LEU A 188 10.58 2.90 20.26
C LEU A 188 11.98 3.27 19.77
N GLY A 189 13.00 2.65 20.34
CA GLY A 189 14.40 2.89 19.98
C GLY A 189 15.01 1.80 19.10
N ASP A 190 16.27 2.00 18.72
CA ASP A 190 16.98 1.07 17.84
C ASP A 190 17.23 -0.31 18.47
N THR A 191 17.31 -0.36 19.80
CA THR A 191 17.54 -1.60 20.57
C THR A 191 16.24 -2.34 20.88
N PHE A 192 15.08 -1.72 20.58
CA PHE A 192 13.78 -2.37 20.77
C PHE A 192 13.47 -3.26 19.58
N LYS A 193 13.01 -4.48 19.85
CA LYS A 193 12.47 -5.39 18.83
C LYS A 193 11.31 -6.16 19.43
N PHE A 194 10.24 -6.30 18.65
CA PHE A 194 9.14 -7.18 19.06
C PHE A 194 9.59 -8.64 18.90
N VAL A 195 9.24 -9.46 19.88
CA VAL A 195 9.57 -10.90 19.84
C VAL A 195 8.43 -11.67 19.19
N LYS A 196 8.74 -12.38 18.12
CA LYS A 196 7.81 -13.31 17.48
C LYS A 196 7.68 -14.54 18.37
N SER A 197 6.54 -14.75 18.97
CA SER A 197 6.31 -15.87 19.89
C SER A 197 5.13 -16.71 19.43
N ALA A 198 5.25 -18.02 19.60
CA ALA A 198 4.18 -18.97 19.26
C ALA A 198 2.95 -18.80 20.18
N SER A 199 3.09 -18.11 21.30
CA SER A 199 2.02 -17.94 22.30
C SER A 199 1.28 -16.60 22.20
N GLY A 200 1.53 -15.81 21.16
CA GLY A 200 0.75 -14.60 20.91
C GLY A 200 1.59 -13.35 20.64
N THR A 201 0.92 -12.30 20.29
CA THR A 201 1.50 -11.00 19.96
C THR A 201 1.73 -10.18 21.22
N ALA A 202 2.45 -9.06 21.11
CA ALA A 202 2.63 -8.14 22.24
C ALA A 202 1.32 -7.46 22.67
N GLY A 203 0.23 -7.67 21.93
CA GLY A 203 -1.11 -7.22 22.33
C GLY A 203 -1.46 -5.80 21.90
N LEU A 204 -0.72 -5.23 20.96
CA LEU A 204 -1.13 -3.98 20.33
C LEU A 204 -2.34 -4.24 19.44
N THR A 205 -3.21 -3.26 19.38
CA THR A 205 -4.38 -3.22 18.49
C THR A 205 -4.27 -1.96 17.64
N SER A 206 -5.26 -1.65 16.86
CA SER A 206 -5.30 -0.45 16.01
C SER A 206 -4.28 -0.48 14.86
N VAL A 207 -4.28 0.57 14.10
CA VAL A 207 -3.33 0.82 13.02
C VAL A 207 -2.32 1.85 13.51
N TRP A 208 -1.07 1.72 13.09
CA TRP A 208 0.03 2.57 13.57
C TRP A 208 0.74 3.26 12.42
N MET A 209 1.10 4.53 12.60
CA MET A 209 1.91 5.28 11.65
C MET A 209 2.96 6.11 12.39
N ARG A 210 4.00 6.52 11.69
CA ARG A 210 5.01 7.40 12.29
C ARG A 210 4.43 8.79 12.49
N GLU A 211 4.69 9.37 13.67
CA GLU A 211 4.21 10.73 14.00
C GLU A 211 4.83 11.81 13.09
N ASP A 212 6.04 11.54 12.54
CA ASP A 212 6.71 12.49 11.65
C ASP A 212 6.22 12.42 10.19
N GLY A 213 5.22 11.59 9.92
CA GLY A 213 4.63 11.45 8.59
C GLY A 213 5.43 10.67 7.58
N LYS A 214 6.58 10.12 7.97
CA LYS A 214 7.41 9.30 7.06
C LYS A 214 6.87 7.88 7.00
N GLY A 215 6.89 7.32 5.81
CA GLY A 215 6.41 5.95 5.60
C GLY A 215 4.90 5.90 5.53
N THR A 216 4.38 4.78 5.89
CA THR A 216 2.97 4.43 5.74
C THR A 216 2.34 4.09 7.09
N PHE A 217 1.12 3.63 7.07
CA PHE A 217 0.49 3.06 8.25
C PHE A 217 0.42 1.54 8.13
N TYR A 218 0.43 0.89 9.27
CA TYR A 218 0.60 -0.55 9.39
C TYR A 218 -0.47 -1.12 10.33
N SER A 219 -1.02 -2.26 9.98
CA SER A 219 -1.81 -3.02 10.97
C SER A 219 -0.93 -3.29 12.20
N ALA A 220 -1.55 -3.51 13.37
CA ALA A 220 -0.78 -3.84 14.58
C ALA A 220 0.15 -5.05 14.34
N ALA A 221 -0.36 -6.05 13.60
CA ALA A 221 0.43 -7.26 13.28
C ALA A 221 1.64 -6.93 12.42
N ASP A 222 1.45 -6.14 11.37
CA ASP A 222 2.56 -5.77 10.46
C ASP A 222 3.56 -4.86 11.16
N PHE A 223 3.08 -3.92 11.97
CA PHE A 223 3.94 -3.06 12.78
C PHE A 223 4.86 -3.91 13.67
N MET A 224 4.29 -4.85 14.42
CA MET A 224 5.06 -5.69 15.33
C MET A 224 5.99 -6.65 14.59
N ASN A 225 5.56 -7.22 13.46
CA ASN A 225 6.35 -8.21 12.70
C ASN A 225 7.52 -7.58 11.95
N ASN A 226 7.41 -6.31 11.56
CA ASN A 226 8.37 -5.67 10.68
C ASN A 226 9.15 -4.51 11.32
N TYR A 227 8.94 -4.21 12.61
CA TYR A 227 9.70 -3.15 13.29
C TYR A 227 11.21 -3.45 13.20
N GLY A 228 11.97 -2.46 12.76
CA GLY A 228 13.39 -2.58 12.49
C GLY A 228 13.73 -2.85 11.03
N ILE A 229 12.73 -2.88 10.15
CA ILE A 229 12.89 -3.15 8.70
C ILE A 229 12.27 -1.98 7.92
N GLY A 230 12.96 -1.54 6.87
CA GLY A 230 12.46 -0.48 5.98
C GLY A 230 12.29 0.84 6.71
N ASP A 231 11.09 1.41 6.62
CA ASP A 231 10.74 2.69 7.25
C ASP A 231 10.26 2.52 8.70
N LEU A 232 10.06 1.28 9.19
CA LEU A 232 9.70 1.00 10.58
C LEU A 232 10.94 1.02 11.48
N THR A 233 11.53 2.19 11.66
CA THR A 233 12.77 2.42 12.42
C THR A 233 12.48 3.16 13.72
N ALA A 234 13.52 3.35 14.56
CA ALA A 234 13.38 4.10 15.81
C ALA A 234 12.63 5.42 15.58
N GLY A 235 11.68 5.71 16.46
CA GLY A 235 10.85 6.90 16.36
C GLY A 235 9.58 6.78 17.16
N THR A 236 8.75 7.81 17.03
CA THR A 236 7.44 7.87 17.68
C THR A 236 6.35 7.46 16.69
N TYR A 237 5.48 6.60 17.13
CA TYR A 237 4.35 6.06 16.39
C TYR A 237 3.04 6.45 17.09
N VAL A 238 2.04 6.77 16.29
CA VAL A 238 0.70 7.09 16.79
C VAL A 238 -0.31 6.09 16.23
N SER A 239 -1.28 5.72 17.04
CA SER A 239 -2.38 4.88 16.57
C SER A 239 -3.40 5.76 15.86
N VAL A 240 -3.94 5.25 14.76
CA VAL A 240 -4.97 5.95 13.99
C VAL A 240 -6.20 5.05 13.90
N GLU A 241 -7.36 5.69 13.89
CA GLU A 241 -8.62 5.00 13.63
C GLU A 241 -8.81 4.95 12.12
N THR A 242 -9.02 3.77 11.58
CA THR A 242 -9.19 3.55 10.14
C THR A 242 -10.32 2.58 9.92
N ASP A 243 -10.97 2.69 8.76
CA ASP A 243 -11.79 1.61 8.23
C ASP A 243 -10.88 0.60 7.53
N THR A 244 -11.44 -0.54 7.13
CA THR A 244 -10.70 -1.56 6.38
C THR A 244 -11.45 -1.96 5.11
N TRP A 245 -10.66 -2.32 4.08
CA TRP A 245 -11.15 -2.99 2.87
C TRP A 245 -10.54 -4.41 2.91
N GLY A 246 -11.37 -5.38 3.28
CA GLY A 246 -10.83 -6.67 3.70
C GLY A 246 -10.06 -6.52 4.99
N THR A 247 -8.77 -6.91 4.98
CA THR A 247 -7.88 -6.68 6.14
C THR A 247 -6.96 -5.47 5.95
N SER A 248 -7.00 -4.84 4.77
CA SER A 248 -6.18 -3.65 4.47
C SER A 248 -6.81 -2.41 5.09
N PRO A 249 -6.14 -1.76 6.04
CA PRO A 249 -6.65 -0.49 6.56
C PRO A 249 -6.56 0.58 5.49
N TYR A 250 -7.47 1.56 5.51
CA TYR A 250 -7.36 2.70 4.59
C TYR A 250 -7.71 3.99 5.31
N MET A 251 -7.19 5.07 4.77
CA MET A 251 -7.43 6.42 5.27
C MET A 251 -7.65 7.36 4.09
N PHE A 252 -8.68 8.20 4.19
CA PHE A 252 -8.97 9.20 3.17
C PHE A 252 -8.68 10.59 3.73
N ASP A 253 -7.81 11.32 3.05
CA ASP A 253 -7.47 12.71 3.36
C ASP A 253 -8.34 13.62 2.49
N GLU A 254 -9.34 14.24 3.09
CA GLU A 254 -10.31 15.11 2.40
C GLU A 254 -9.66 16.37 1.83
N ASP A 255 -8.59 16.87 2.46
CA ASP A 255 -7.92 18.10 2.00
C ASP A 255 -7.20 17.89 0.67
N THR A 256 -6.56 16.73 0.51
CA THR A 256 -5.80 16.39 -0.72
C THR A 256 -6.58 15.52 -1.69
N GLY A 257 -7.63 14.85 -1.24
CA GLY A 257 -8.35 13.84 -2.03
C GLY A 257 -7.55 12.55 -2.16
N THR A 258 -6.64 12.27 -1.23
CA THR A 258 -5.77 11.09 -1.29
C THR A 258 -6.36 9.95 -0.46
N LEU A 259 -6.61 8.83 -1.11
CA LEU A 259 -6.99 7.57 -0.44
C LEU A 259 -5.74 6.69 -0.33
N THR A 260 -5.27 6.45 0.89
CA THR A 260 -4.14 5.55 1.15
C THR A 260 -4.66 4.22 1.68
N ILE A 261 -4.23 3.12 1.05
CA ILE A 261 -4.60 1.74 1.39
C ILE A 261 -3.33 1.06 1.91
N GLY A 262 -3.37 0.58 3.15
CA GLY A 262 -2.23 -0.06 3.81
C GLY A 262 -2.12 -1.55 3.53
N ALA A 263 -1.04 -2.15 4.00
CA ALA A 263 -0.74 -3.57 3.83
C ALA A 263 -1.89 -4.45 4.38
N GLY A 264 -2.18 -5.53 3.65
CA GLY A 264 -3.24 -6.47 4.01
C GLY A 264 -3.81 -7.17 2.78
N GLU A 265 -4.95 -7.83 2.94
CA GLU A 265 -5.67 -8.54 1.86
C GLU A 265 -6.95 -7.77 1.55
N LEU A 266 -7.13 -7.39 0.30
CA LEU A 266 -8.36 -6.72 -0.15
C LEU A 266 -9.49 -7.75 -0.28
N SER A 267 -10.68 -7.35 0.05
CA SER A 267 -11.90 -8.07 -0.33
C SER A 267 -12.38 -7.59 -1.70
N GLY A 268 -13.47 -8.13 -2.19
CA GLY A 268 -14.02 -7.77 -3.49
C GLY A 268 -14.43 -6.30 -3.58
N TYR A 269 -14.68 -5.87 -4.80
CA TYR A 269 -14.98 -4.45 -5.13
C TYR A 269 -16.17 -3.88 -4.33
N GLU A 270 -17.13 -4.72 -3.93
CA GLU A 270 -18.34 -4.27 -3.20
C GLU A 270 -17.99 -3.62 -1.86
N GLU A 271 -16.89 -4.05 -1.24
CA GLU A 271 -16.44 -3.53 0.05
C GLU A 271 -15.40 -2.41 -0.08
N SER A 272 -15.07 -2.02 -1.31
CA SER A 272 -14.12 -0.91 -1.52
C SER A 272 -14.67 0.38 -0.87
N PRO A 273 -13.80 1.29 -0.45
CA PRO A 273 -14.22 2.53 0.21
C PRO A 273 -15.28 3.31 -0.57
N TRP A 274 -15.17 3.36 -1.90
CA TRP A 274 -16.07 4.12 -2.76
C TRP A 274 -17.37 3.38 -3.08
N ASN A 275 -17.35 2.05 -3.17
CA ASN A 275 -18.57 1.28 -3.45
C ASN A 275 -19.40 1.03 -2.18
N SER A 276 -18.76 1.04 -1.01
CA SER A 276 -19.45 0.88 0.28
C SER A 276 -19.95 2.21 0.87
N ASP A 277 -19.85 3.31 0.12
CA ASP A 277 -20.25 4.67 0.54
C ASP A 277 -19.46 5.24 1.73
N LYS A 278 -18.28 4.67 2.00
CA LYS A 278 -17.41 5.19 3.08
C LYS A 278 -16.62 6.41 2.62
N VAL A 279 -16.28 6.43 1.32
CA VAL A 279 -15.55 7.55 0.70
C VAL A 279 -16.26 7.90 -0.61
N ASP A 280 -16.56 9.18 -0.80
CA ASP A 280 -17.17 9.67 -2.04
C ASP A 280 -16.18 9.48 -3.21
N SER A 281 -16.58 8.69 -4.20
CA SER A 281 -15.74 8.42 -5.39
C SER A 281 -15.32 9.70 -6.11
N GLU A 282 -16.18 10.72 -6.14
CA GLU A 282 -15.89 11.99 -6.81
C GLU A 282 -14.84 12.82 -6.07
N ALA A 283 -14.66 12.57 -4.76
CA ALA A 283 -13.67 13.26 -3.95
C ALA A 283 -12.27 12.68 -4.10
N ILE A 284 -12.15 11.42 -4.58
CA ILE A 284 -10.86 10.73 -4.68
C ILE A 284 -10.10 11.26 -5.90
N LYS A 285 -8.91 11.82 -5.69
CA LYS A 285 -8.02 12.34 -6.75
C LYS A 285 -6.76 11.50 -6.93
N LYS A 286 -6.39 10.76 -5.88
CA LYS A 286 -5.18 9.92 -5.87
C LYS A 286 -5.44 8.69 -5.01
N VAL A 287 -4.96 7.54 -5.48
CA VAL A 287 -4.95 6.29 -4.71
C VAL A 287 -3.48 5.92 -4.45
N VAL A 288 -3.15 5.55 -3.22
CA VAL A 288 -1.80 5.12 -2.82
C VAL A 288 -1.89 3.74 -2.18
N LEU A 289 -1.18 2.77 -2.75
CA LEU A 289 -0.99 1.45 -2.12
C LEU A 289 0.32 1.50 -1.34
N SER A 290 0.23 1.25 -0.05
CA SER A 290 1.24 1.58 0.91
C SER A 290 1.60 0.34 1.73
N GLY A 291 2.66 -0.36 1.28
CA GLY A 291 3.05 -1.68 1.79
C GLY A 291 2.39 -2.80 0.97
N LYS A 292 2.72 -4.04 1.28
CA LYS A 292 2.24 -5.18 0.49
C LYS A 292 0.72 -5.34 0.62
N VAL A 293 0.02 -5.17 -0.48
CA VAL A 293 -1.43 -5.33 -0.58
C VAL A 293 -1.71 -6.56 -1.45
N VAL A 294 -2.56 -7.47 -1.00
CA VAL A 294 -2.88 -8.69 -1.75
C VAL A 294 -4.26 -8.53 -2.40
N ALA A 295 -4.32 -8.68 -3.73
CA ALA A 295 -5.58 -8.62 -4.47
C ALA A 295 -6.42 -9.88 -4.21
N PRO A 296 -7.77 -9.77 -4.22
CA PRO A 296 -8.61 -10.97 -4.12
C PRO A 296 -8.52 -11.82 -5.38
N GLU A 297 -8.84 -13.10 -5.28
CA GLU A 297 -8.87 -14.02 -6.44
C GLU A 297 -9.72 -13.45 -7.59
N ASN A 298 -10.87 -12.87 -7.26
CA ASN A 298 -11.68 -12.11 -8.20
C ASN A 298 -11.42 -10.62 -8.00
N ALA A 299 -10.54 -10.04 -8.82
CA ALA A 299 -10.18 -8.63 -8.80
C ALA A 299 -10.98 -7.80 -9.84
N SER A 300 -12.11 -8.35 -10.31
CA SER A 300 -12.96 -7.61 -11.26
C SER A 300 -13.46 -6.32 -10.59
N LEU A 301 -13.46 -5.22 -11.35
CA LEU A 301 -13.94 -3.90 -10.91
C LEU A 301 -13.16 -3.34 -9.70
N LEU A 302 -11.95 -3.84 -9.43
CA LEU A 302 -11.24 -3.53 -8.17
C LEU A 302 -10.99 -2.04 -7.97
N PHE A 303 -10.68 -1.29 -9.05
CA PHE A 303 -10.43 0.15 -9.00
C PHE A 303 -11.47 0.92 -9.84
N THR A 304 -12.74 0.55 -9.77
CA THR A 304 -13.80 1.25 -10.51
C THR A 304 -15.07 1.32 -9.67
N GLY A 305 -16.00 2.12 -10.13
CA GLY A 305 -17.34 2.17 -9.57
C GLY A 305 -18.26 1.15 -10.22
N THR A 306 -19.39 0.91 -9.62
CA THR A 306 -20.45 0.07 -10.21
C THR A 306 -21.41 0.96 -11.01
N SER A 307 -22.30 0.35 -11.79
CA SER A 307 -23.27 1.07 -12.61
C SER A 307 -24.13 2.08 -11.83
N ASN A 308 -24.21 1.94 -10.53
CA ASN A 308 -25.01 2.81 -9.65
C ASN A 308 -24.17 3.75 -8.79
N LYS A 309 -22.85 3.65 -8.90
CA LYS A 309 -21.86 4.47 -8.17
C LYS A 309 -20.91 5.07 -9.20
N GLY A 310 -20.46 6.26 -8.98
CA GLY A 310 -19.55 6.92 -9.93
C GLY A 310 -18.23 6.18 -10.10
N ASP A 311 -17.76 6.11 -11.34
CA ASP A 311 -16.42 5.60 -11.62
C ASP A 311 -15.37 6.56 -11.01
N LEU A 312 -14.16 6.07 -10.79
CA LEU A 312 -13.05 6.88 -10.24
C LEU A 312 -12.47 7.82 -11.31
N THR A 313 -13.36 8.60 -11.95
CA THR A 313 -13.00 9.46 -13.09
C THR A 313 -12.11 10.65 -12.70
N ASN A 314 -12.13 11.06 -11.42
CA ASN A 314 -11.31 12.17 -10.93
C ASN A 314 -9.92 11.73 -10.45
N VAL A 315 -9.67 10.42 -10.36
CA VAL A 315 -8.35 9.90 -9.97
C VAL A 315 -7.36 10.16 -11.09
N THR A 316 -6.30 10.90 -10.78
CA THR A 316 -5.25 11.24 -11.76
C THR A 316 -4.02 10.34 -11.62
N GLU A 317 -3.88 9.65 -10.48
CA GLU A 317 -2.69 8.85 -10.17
C GLU A 317 -3.04 7.67 -9.26
N ILE A 318 -2.47 6.51 -9.56
CA ILE A 318 -2.43 5.36 -8.63
C ILE A 318 -0.96 5.09 -8.35
N GLU A 319 -0.53 5.36 -7.11
CA GLU A 319 0.85 5.16 -6.68
C GLU A 319 0.98 3.81 -5.97
N GLY A 320 2.10 3.14 -6.19
CA GLY A 320 2.44 1.92 -5.46
C GLY A 320 1.77 0.65 -6.01
N LEU A 321 1.32 0.62 -7.26
CA LEU A 321 0.75 -0.61 -7.86
C LEU A 321 1.73 -1.79 -7.82
N SER A 322 3.04 -1.54 -7.78
CA SER A 322 4.04 -2.60 -7.61
C SER A 322 3.95 -3.31 -6.25
N GLN A 323 3.20 -2.73 -5.30
CA GLN A 323 2.93 -3.35 -3.99
C GLN A 323 1.71 -4.28 -4.04
N LEU A 324 0.96 -4.28 -5.15
CA LEU A 324 -0.24 -5.12 -5.30
C LEU A 324 0.17 -6.53 -5.76
N ASP A 325 0.02 -7.48 -4.88
CA ASP A 325 0.29 -8.90 -5.18
C ASP A 325 -0.92 -9.49 -5.91
N THR A 326 -0.75 -9.76 -7.21
CA THR A 326 -1.81 -10.32 -8.07
C THR A 326 -1.63 -11.81 -8.35
N SER A 327 -0.69 -12.48 -7.67
CA SER A 327 -0.31 -13.87 -7.97
C SER A 327 -1.45 -14.89 -7.88
N ASN A 328 -2.50 -14.58 -7.12
CA ASN A 328 -3.66 -15.47 -6.98
C ASN A 328 -4.88 -15.02 -7.82
N VAL A 329 -4.75 -13.94 -8.60
CA VAL A 329 -5.89 -13.37 -9.34
C VAL A 329 -6.21 -14.26 -10.55
N THR A 330 -7.50 -14.58 -10.71
CA THR A 330 -8.02 -15.33 -11.87
C THR A 330 -8.92 -14.47 -12.76
N ASP A 331 -9.45 -13.36 -12.26
CA ASP A 331 -10.41 -12.49 -12.96
C ASP A 331 -10.00 -11.02 -12.79
N MET A 332 -9.61 -10.36 -13.89
CA MET A 332 -9.23 -8.93 -13.91
C MET A 332 -10.21 -8.08 -14.73
N ARG A 333 -11.45 -8.57 -14.94
CA ARG A 333 -12.45 -7.81 -15.73
C ARG A 333 -12.65 -6.41 -15.17
N SER A 334 -12.57 -5.42 -16.06
CA SER A 334 -12.88 -4.03 -15.73
C SER A 334 -12.07 -3.47 -14.54
N MET A 335 -10.90 -4.05 -14.25
CA MET A 335 -10.14 -3.68 -13.04
C MET A 335 -9.86 -2.18 -12.94
N PHE A 336 -9.61 -1.51 -14.07
CA PHE A 336 -9.36 -0.05 -14.15
C PHE A 336 -10.35 0.66 -15.06
N TYR A 337 -11.55 0.08 -15.25
CA TYR A 337 -12.57 0.61 -16.15
C TYR A 337 -12.94 2.06 -15.77
N GLY A 338 -12.98 2.94 -16.78
CA GLY A 338 -13.49 4.30 -16.61
C GLY A 338 -12.57 5.29 -15.93
N MET A 339 -11.34 4.91 -15.58
CA MET A 339 -10.38 5.82 -14.92
C MET A 339 -9.80 6.81 -15.94
N SER A 340 -10.66 7.69 -16.42
CA SER A 340 -10.37 8.54 -17.59
C SER A 340 -9.34 9.65 -17.35
N SER A 341 -9.08 10.02 -16.08
CA SER A 341 -8.11 11.07 -15.75
C SER A 341 -6.72 10.55 -15.39
N VAL A 342 -6.55 9.23 -15.22
CA VAL A 342 -5.23 8.63 -14.95
C VAL A 342 -4.33 8.85 -16.18
N THR A 343 -3.15 9.43 -15.95
CA THR A 343 -2.22 9.76 -17.06
C THR A 343 -1.11 8.73 -17.23
N SER A 344 -0.81 7.95 -16.21
CA SER A 344 0.16 6.85 -16.25
C SER A 344 -0.28 5.73 -15.33
N LEU A 345 0.01 4.49 -15.70
CA LEU A 345 -0.35 3.31 -14.93
C LEU A 345 0.80 2.30 -15.01
N ASP A 346 1.38 1.97 -13.86
CA ASP A 346 2.49 1.01 -13.78
C ASP A 346 1.95 -0.37 -13.38
N VAL A 347 1.74 -1.23 -14.36
CA VAL A 347 1.29 -2.62 -14.16
C VAL A 347 2.43 -3.63 -14.35
N SER A 348 3.67 -3.16 -14.39
CA SER A 348 4.86 -4.02 -14.65
C SER A 348 5.05 -5.10 -13.58
N GLY A 349 4.53 -4.89 -12.37
CA GLY A 349 4.61 -5.85 -11.27
C GLY A 349 3.49 -6.90 -11.26
N PHE A 350 2.55 -6.85 -12.18
CA PHE A 350 1.39 -7.75 -12.16
C PHE A 350 1.78 -9.18 -12.59
N ASP A 351 1.44 -10.14 -11.76
CA ASP A 351 1.47 -11.56 -12.13
C ASP A 351 0.11 -11.92 -12.73
N THR A 352 0.07 -12.19 -14.02
CA THR A 352 -1.16 -12.50 -14.75
C THR A 352 -1.26 -13.98 -15.16
N GLY A 353 -0.32 -14.82 -14.72
CA GLY A 353 -0.24 -16.22 -15.15
C GLY A 353 -1.47 -17.08 -14.84
N ASN A 354 -2.26 -16.68 -13.84
CA ASN A 354 -3.49 -17.40 -13.47
C ASN A 354 -4.77 -16.76 -14.03
N VAL A 355 -4.64 -15.61 -14.73
CA VAL A 355 -5.81 -14.83 -15.18
C VAL A 355 -6.45 -15.48 -16.39
N THR A 356 -7.78 -15.63 -16.33
CA THR A 356 -8.58 -16.21 -17.43
C THR A 356 -9.46 -15.15 -18.13
N ASP A 357 -9.73 -14.02 -17.48
CA ASP A 357 -10.64 -13.00 -18.02
C ASP A 357 -10.00 -11.61 -17.83
N MET A 358 -9.75 -10.92 -18.97
CA MET A 358 -9.22 -9.54 -19.01
C MET A 358 -10.18 -8.58 -19.71
N LYS A 359 -11.45 -8.98 -19.83
CA LYS A 359 -12.48 -8.15 -20.48
C LYS A 359 -12.52 -6.74 -19.88
N SER A 360 -12.45 -5.72 -20.75
CA SER A 360 -12.56 -4.30 -20.36
C SER A 360 -11.52 -3.80 -19.36
N MET A 361 -10.42 -4.53 -19.13
CA MET A 361 -9.48 -4.23 -18.04
C MET A 361 -9.02 -2.77 -18.02
N PHE A 362 -8.74 -2.18 -19.18
CA PHE A 362 -8.27 -0.78 -19.31
C PHE A 362 -9.26 0.10 -20.08
N ASN A 363 -10.51 -0.37 -20.27
CA ASN A 363 -11.50 0.34 -21.08
C ASN A 363 -11.80 1.73 -20.48
N GLY A 364 -11.69 2.77 -21.31
CA GLY A 364 -12.03 4.13 -20.90
C GLY A 364 -10.89 4.91 -20.25
N MET A 365 -9.66 4.36 -20.19
CA MET A 365 -8.50 5.07 -19.66
C MET A 365 -7.95 6.05 -20.73
N SER A 366 -8.75 7.07 -21.04
CA SER A 366 -8.53 7.92 -22.21
C SER A 366 -7.32 8.87 -22.10
N SER A 367 -6.85 9.15 -20.88
CA SER A 367 -5.70 10.05 -20.65
C SER A 367 -4.36 9.35 -20.56
N VAL A 368 -4.33 8.02 -20.43
CA VAL A 368 -3.07 7.25 -20.41
C VAL A 368 -2.38 7.37 -21.77
N THR A 369 -1.12 7.84 -21.76
CA THR A 369 -0.35 8.04 -22.99
C THR A 369 0.57 6.88 -23.34
N SER A 370 0.93 6.07 -22.35
CA SER A 370 1.72 4.84 -22.55
C SER A 370 1.30 3.80 -21.52
N LEU A 371 1.26 2.55 -21.94
CA LEU A 371 0.91 1.41 -21.08
C LEU A 371 1.85 0.25 -21.42
N ASP A 372 2.61 -0.21 -20.45
CA ASP A 372 3.53 -1.34 -20.63
C ASP A 372 2.85 -2.62 -20.13
N VAL A 373 2.42 -3.44 -21.07
CA VAL A 373 1.83 -4.76 -20.82
C VAL A 373 2.75 -5.90 -21.31
N SER A 374 4.01 -5.57 -21.60
CA SER A 374 4.97 -6.56 -22.11
C SER A 374 5.26 -7.69 -21.12
N GLY A 375 5.01 -7.47 -19.82
CA GLY A 375 5.16 -8.48 -18.78
C GLY A 375 3.96 -9.43 -18.63
N PHE A 376 2.87 -9.21 -19.33
CA PHE A 376 1.64 -10.00 -19.12
C PHE A 376 1.78 -11.41 -19.72
N ASP A 377 1.52 -12.43 -18.91
CA ASP A 377 1.31 -13.81 -19.37
C ASP A 377 -0.18 -13.98 -19.65
N THR A 378 -0.55 -14.07 -20.92
CA THR A 378 -1.95 -14.23 -21.34
C THR A 378 -2.29 -15.66 -21.74
N SER A 379 -1.40 -16.62 -21.46
CA SER A 379 -1.55 -18.02 -21.93
C SER A 379 -2.80 -18.72 -21.40
N ASN A 380 -3.41 -18.20 -20.34
CA ASN A 380 -4.66 -18.76 -19.78
C ASN A 380 -5.90 -17.89 -20.10
N VAL A 381 -5.73 -16.75 -20.75
CA VAL A 381 -6.83 -15.80 -20.99
C VAL A 381 -7.76 -16.30 -22.11
N THR A 382 -9.06 -16.27 -21.87
CA THR A 382 -10.10 -16.65 -22.82
C THR A 382 -10.92 -15.46 -23.32
N GLU A 383 -10.97 -14.35 -22.58
CA GLU A 383 -11.80 -13.20 -22.87
C GLU A 383 -10.96 -11.92 -22.87
N MET A 384 -10.94 -11.21 -24.03
CA MET A 384 -10.22 -9.94 -24.20
C MET A 384 -11.12 -8.84 -24.80
N GLU A 385 -12.45 -9.04 -24.80
CA GLU A 385 -13.34 -8.03 -25.39
C GLU A 385 -13.19 -6.70 -24.66
N TYR A 386 -13.16 -5.59 -25.42
CA TYR A 386 -13.05 -4.21 -24.90
C TYR A 386 -11.75 -3.92 -24.13
N MET A 387 -10.73 -4.81 -24.11
CA MET A 387 -9.58 -4.70 -23.19
C MET A 387 -8.91 -3.31 -23.22
N PHE A 388 -8.67 -2.76 -24.40
CA PHE A 388 -8.01 -1.44 -24.57
C PHE A 388 -8.96 -0.40 -25.17
N ARG A 389 -10.27 -0.65 -25.14
CA ARG A 389 -11.27 0.22 -25.74
C ARG A 389 -11.19 1.63 -25.17
N HIS A 390 -11.34 2.67 -26.02
CA HIS A 390 -11.34 4.09 -25.63
C HIS A 390 -10.04 4.57 -24.97
N MET A 391 -8.91 3.88 -25.15
CA MET A 391 -7.61 4.38 -24.73
C MET A 391 -7.06 5.34 -25.81
N SER A 392 -7.75 6.46 -25.96
CA SER A 392 -7.57 7.36 -27.13
C SER A 392 -6.23 8.08 -27.17
N SER A 393 -5.51 8.19 -26.03
CA SER A 393 -4.21 8.89 -25.97
C SER A 393 -3.00 7.96 -26.10
N VAL A 394 -3.17 6.64 -25.96
CA VAL A 394 -2.09 5.66 -26.14
C VAL A 394 -1.63 5.68 -27.60
N THR A 395 -0.32 5.80 -27.81
CA THR A 395 0.25 5.87 -29.18
C THR A 395 0.85 4.54 -29.65
N SER A 396 1.19 3.65 -28.73
CA SER A 396 1.75 2.32 -29.05
C SER A 396 1.47 1.33 -27.93
N LEU A 397 1.36 0.06 -28.29
CA LEU A 397 1.26 -1.07 -27.36
C LEU A 397 2.26 -2.16 -27.81
N ASP A 398 3.02 -2.69 -26.89
CA ASP A 398 3.85 -3.89 -27.13
C ASP A 398 3.05 -5.12 -26.73
N LEU A 399 2.56 -5.86 -27.73
CA LEU A 399 1.75 -7.05 -27.54
C LEU A 399 2.55 -8.33 -27.92
N SER A 400 3.87 -8.20 -28.05
CA SER A 400 4.73 -9.29 -28.56
C SER A 400 4.70 -10.55 -27.68
N ASN A 401 4.35 -10.43 -26.39
CA ASN A 401 4.25 -11.58 -25.47
C ASN A 401 2.81 -12.10 -25.32
N PHE A 402 1.83 -11.51 -25.98
CA PHE A 402 0.44 -11.97 -25.86
C PHE A 402 0.26 -13.33 -26.53
N ASP A 403 -0.13 -14.31 -25.75
CA ASP A 403 -0.54 -15.64 -26.24
C ASP A 403 -2.07 -15.63 -26.35
N THR A 404 -2.59 -15.65 -27.57
CA THR A 404 -4.04 -15.56 -27.81
C THR A 404 -4.68 -16.88 -28.20
N ARG A 405 -3.94 -18.01 -28.08
CA ARG A 405 -4.41 -19.33 -28.54
C ARG A 405 -5.72 -19.78 -27.87
N LYS A 406 -6.00 -19.32 -26.65
CA LYS A 406 -7.24 -19.68 -25.93
C LYS A 406 -8.34 -18.64 -26.05
N VAL A 407 -8.04 -17.47 -26.59
CA VAL A 407 -9.00 -16.35 -26.64
C VAL A 407 -10.15 -16.66 -27.56
N THR A 408 -11.37 -16.43 -27.10
CA THR A 408 -12.60 -16.69 -27.86
C THR A 408 -13.29 -15.40 -28.31
N ASP A 409 -13.08 -14.29 -27.63
CA ASP A 409 -13.70 -13.00 -27.95
C ASP A 409 -12.67 -11.88 -27.92
N MET A 410 -12.52 -11.18 -29.07
CA MET A 410 -11.68 -9.98 -29.23
C MET A 410 -12.52 -8.78 -29.70
N SER A 411 -13.84 -8.84 -29.52
CA SER A 411 -14.71 -7.76 -30.00
C SER A 411 -14.34 -6.46 -29.28
N TYR A 412 -14.29 -5.37 -30.08
CA TYR A 412 -13.99 -4.00 -29.62
C TYR A 412 -12.62 -3.86 -28.89
N MET A 413 -11.69 -4.84 -29.04
CA MET A 413 -10.44 -4.86 -28.24
C MET A 413 -9.63 -3.56 -28.37
N PHE A 414 -9.57 -2.98 -29.57
CA PHE A 414 -8.84 -1.72 -29.85
C PHE A 414 -9.78 -0.59 -30.29
N ASP A 415 -11.09 -0.70 -30.04
CA ASP A 415 -12.10 0.28 -30.46
C ASP A 415 -11.78 1.67 -29.89
N ASP A 416 -11.83 2.69 -30.77
CA ASP A 416 -11.58 4.10 -30.45
C ASP A 416 -10.18 4.38 -29.83
N MET A 417 -9.16 3.60 -30.22
CA MET A 417 -7.77 3.93 -29.93
C MET A 417 -7.24 4.89 -30.99
N GLY A 418 -7.74 6.13 -30.97
CA GLY A 418 -7.53 7.10 -32.05
C GLY A 418 -6.10 7.55 -32.28
N SER A 419 -5.18 7.38 -31.30
CA SER A 419 -3.77 7.79 -31.42
C SER A 419 -2.85 6.64 -31.86
N VAL A 420 -3.33 5.41 -31.85
CA VAL A 420 -2.52 4.25 -32.28
C VAL A 420 -2.49 4.24 -33.81
N THR A 421 -1.27 4.31 -34.38
CA THR A 421 -1.10 4.30 -35.85
C THR A 421 -0.48 3.00 -36.36
N SER A 422 0.03 2.15 -35.47
CA SER A 422 0.64 0.87 -35.83
C SER A 422 0.34 -0.19 -34.76
N LEU A 423 -0.03 -1.39 -35.22
CA LEU A 423 -0.16 -2.56 -34.33
C LEU A 423 0.61 -3.74 -34.93
N ASP A 424 1.35 -4.43 -34.09
CA ASP A 424 1.99 -5.69 -34.45
C ASP A 424 1.21 -6.83 -33.78
N LEU A 425 0.47 -7.57 -34.55
CA LEU A 425 -0.32 -8.74 -34.16
C LEU A 425 0.23 -10.01 -34.81
N SER A 426 1.52 -10.01 -35.15
CA SER A 426 2.15 -11.13 -35.88
C SER A 426 2.18 -12.43 -35.05
N ASN A 427 2.13 -12.31 -33.73
CA ASN A 427 2.08 -13.45 -32.81
C ASN A 427 0.66 -13.91 -32.46
N PHE A 428 -0.38 -13.14 -32.87
CA PHE A 428 -1.76 -13.48 -32.51
C PHE A 428 -2.21 -14.75 -33.25
N ASP A 429 -2.73 -15.70 -32.49
CA ASP A 429 -3.43 -16.87 -33.03
C ASP A 429 -4.93 -16.67 -32.81
N THR A 430 -5.67 -16.47 -33.87
CA THR A 430 -7.10 -16.21 -33.80
C THR A 430 -7.96 -17.41 -34.21
N ASN A 431 -7.38 -18.62 -34.25
CA ASN A 431 -8.10 -19.82 -34.69
C ASN A 431 -9.31 -20.15 -33.81
N ASN A 432 -9.26 -19.79 -32.52
CA ASN A 432 -10.35 -20.03 -31.58
C ASN A 432 -11.29 -18.82 -31.40
N VAL A 433 -10.95 -17.67 -32.01
CA VAL A 433 -11.75 -16.44 -31.86
C VAL A 433 -13.06 -16.59 -32.65
N THR A 434 -14.18 -16.36 -31.98
CA THR A 434 -15.51 -16.43 -32.59
C THR A 434 -16.14 -15.06 -32.79
N ASP A 435 -15.66 -14.04 -32.08
CA ASP A 435 -16.12 -12.66 -32.26
C ASP A 435 -14.95 -11.68 -32.30
N MET A 436 -14.96 -10.83 -33.31
CA MET A 436 -13.97 -9.78 -33.57
C MET A 436 -14.71 -8.48 -33.99
N THR A 437 -15.99 -8.38 -33.59
CA THR A 437 -16.84 -7.25 -33.97
C THR A 437 -16.18 -5.94 -33.55
N ASN A 438 -16.01 -5.02 -34.53
CA ASN A 438 -15.47 -3.69 -34.29
C ASN A 438 -14.08 -3.64 -33.61
N MET A 439 -13.30 -4.72 -33.72
CA MET A 439 -11.97 -4.79 -33.08
C MET A 439 -11.11 -3.54 -33.34
N PHE A 440 -11.18 -2.98 -34.54
CA PHE A 440 -10.37 -1.81 -34.97
C PHE A 440 -11.18 -0.57 -35.26
N PHE A 441 -12.48 -0.52 -34.90
CA PHE A 441 -13.32 0.63 -35.16
C PHE A 441 -12.76 1.88 -34.50
N GLY A 442 -12.77 3.02 -35.17
CA GLY A 442 -12.31 4.28 -34.59
C GLY A 442 -10.79 4.43 -34.45
N THR A 443 -9.99 3.41 -34.86
CA THR A 443 -8.53 3.53 -34.83
C THR A 443 -8.01 4.40 -35.99
N SER A 444 -6.80 4.97 -35.80
CA SER A 444 -6.09 5.72 -36.85
C SER A 444 -4.99 4.89 -37.54
N LEU A 445 -5.17 3.57 -37.58
CA LEU A 445 -4.14 2.64 -38.05
C LEU A 445 -3.66 2.96 -39.46
N LYS A 446 -2.34 3.07 -39.58
CA LYS A 446 -1.62 3.23 -40.86
C LYS A 446 -0.76 2.02 -41.18
N LYS A 447 -0.47 1.20 -40.19
CA LYS A 447 0.39 0.02 -40.32
C LYS A 447 -0.14 -1.11 -39.44
N LEU A 448 -0.20 -2.30 -40.01
CA LEU A 448 -0.69 -3.50 -39.34
C LEU A 448 0.21 -4.67 -39.74
N ILE A 449 0.76 -5.38 -38.76
CA ILE A 449 1.60 -6.56 -38.99
C ILE A 449 0.81 -7.78 -38.52
N LEU A 450 0.59 -8.72 -39.43
CA LEU A 450 -0.23 -9.92 -39.18
C LEU A 450 0.57 -11.19 -39.45
N GLY A 451 0.36 -12.22 -38.63
CA GLY A 451 1.00 -13.50 -38.76
C GLY A 451 0.19 -14.56 -39.51
N ASP A 452 0.78 -15.73 -39.69
CA ASP A 452 0.13 -16.85 -40.41
C ASP A 452 -1.08 -17.42 -39.65
N THR A 453 -1.10 -17.30 -38.32
CA THR A 453 -2.19 -17.79 -37.47
C THR A 453 -3.30 -16.77 -37.26
N PHE A 454 -3.11 -15.55 -37.74
CA PHE A 454 -4.15 -14.51 -37.70
C PHE A 454 -5.20 -14.74 -38.79
N LYS A 455 -6.46 -14.65 -38.43
CA LYS A 455 -7.59 -14.68 -39.40
C LYS A 455 -8.66 -13.72 -38.88
N PHE A 456 -9.21 -12.92 -39.79
CA PHE A 456 -10.37 -12.12 -39.44
C PHE A 456 -11.61 -13.02 -39.35
N VAL A 457 -12.41 -12.82 -38.33
CA VAL A 457 -13.72 -13.47 -38.24
C VAL A 457 -14.68 -12.75 -39.20
N ALA A 458 -15.07 -13.44 -40.22
CA ALA A 458 -16.00 -13.04 -41.31
C ALA A 458 -16.44 -11.57 -41.30
N GLY A 459 -15.58 -10.66 -41.78
CA GLY A 459 -15.91 -9.26 -42.05
C GLY A 459 -16.13 -8.37 -40.84
N LYS A 460 -15.83 -8.83 -39.61
CA LYS A 460 -16.21 -8.13 -38.38
C LYS A 460 -15.18 -7.14 -37.82
N GLY A 461 -13.94 -7.12 -38.29
CA GLY A 461 -12.84 -6.33 -37.66
C GLY A 461 -13.01 -4.82 -37.73
N ALA A 462 -13.84 -4.30 -38.66
CA ALA A 462 -14.14 -2.87 -38.84
C ALA A 462 -12.92 -1.99 -39.14
N LEU A 463 -11.95 -2.53 -39.86
CA LEU A 463 -10.86 -1.70 -40.40
C LEU A 463 -11.40 -0.62 -41.32
N ALA A 464 -10.81 0.57 -41.26
CA ALA A 464 -11.07 1.66 -42.21
C ALA A 464 -10.05 1.58 -43.36
N SER A 465 -10.22 2.37 -44.36
CA SER A 465 -9.28 2.53 -45.49
C SER A 465 -9.11 1.26 -46.32
N ALA A 466 -8.31 1.32 -47.34
CA ALA A 466 -7.82 0.16 -48.08
C ALA A 466 -6.43 -0.21 -47.58
N TRP A 467 -5.98 -1.44 -47.82
CA TRP A 467 -4.73 -1.97 -47.30
C TRP A 467 -3.93 -2.62 -48.43
N LYS A 468 -2.60 -2.44 -48.40
CA LYS A 468 -1.68 -3.12 -49.31
C LYS A 468 -0.46 -3.60 -48.55
N ARG A 469 0.22 -4.60 -49.13
CA ARG A 469 1.51 -5.07 -48.53
C ARG A 469 2.56 -3.97 -48.63
N GLU A 470 3.31 -3.77 -47.55
CA GLU A 470 4.41 -2.78 -47.52
C GLU A 470 5.55 -3.17 -48.46
N ASP A 471 5.77 -4.48 -48.68
CA ASP A 471 6.81 -4.98 -49.59
C ASP A 471 6.47 -4.81 -51.08
N GLY A 472 5.33 -4.24 -51.39
CA GLY A 472 4.89 -3.96 -52.78
C GLY A 472 4.32 -5.15 -53.53
N LYS A 473 4.22 -6.33 -52.93
CA LYS A 473 3.61 -7.49 -53.59
C LYS A 473 2.09 -7.38 -53.56
N GLY A 474 1.45 -7.74 -54.64
CA GLY A 474 -0.02 -7.73 -54.76
C GLY A 474 -0.58 -6.31 -54.99
N LYS A 475 -1.88 -6.19 -54.85
CA LYS A 475 -2.62 -4.94 -55.07
C LYS A 475 -3.13 -4.37 -53.74
N ALA A 476 -3.74 -3.20 -53.79
CA ALA A 476 -4.50 -2.67 -52.67
C ALA A 476 -5.86 -3.36 -52.60
N TYR A 477 -6.34 -3.60 -51.39
CA TYR A 477 -7.64 -4.23 -51.12
C TYR A 477 -8.47 -3.28 -50.28
N THR A 478 -9.77 -3.19 -50.58
CA THR A 478 -10.70 -2.49 -49.69
C THR A 478 -10.61 -3.14 -48.31
N ALA A 479 -10.93 -2.42 -47.23
CA ALA A 479 -10.94 -3.00 -45.89
C ALA A 479 -11.75 -4.30 -45.84
N LYS A 480 -12.92 -4.29 -46.47
CA LYS A 480 -13.81 -5.47 -46.54
C LYS A 480 -13.12 -6.67 -47.23
N ASP A 481 -12.53 -6.42 -48.44
CA ASP A 481 -11.86 -7.50 -49.16
C ASP A 481 -10.61 -7.98 -48.45
N PHE A 482 -9.85 -7.08 -47.83
CA PHE A 482 -8.68 -7.43 -47.05
C PHE A 482 -9.08 -8.39 -45.90
N MET A 483 -10.08 -7.99 -45.09
CA MET A 483 -10.54 -8.81 -43.95
C MET A 483 -11.13 -10.15 -44.42
N ASN A 484 -11.88 -10.17 -45.52
CA ASN A 484 -12.53 -11.39 -46.00
C ASN A 484 -11.54 -12.40 -46.60
N ASN A 485 -10.42 -11.92 -47.15
CA ASN A 485 -9.51 -12.76 -47.95
C ASN A 485 -8.12 -12.95 -47.31
N TYR A 486 -7.88 -12.35 -46.14
CA TYR A 486 -6.58 -12.54 -45.44
C TYR A 486 -6.33 -14.04 -45.19
N GLY A 487 -5.13 -14.49 -45.51
CA GLY A 487 -4.75 -15.89 -45.45
C GLY A 487 -4.87 -16.60 -46.80
N THR A 488 -5.26 -15.85 -47.88
CA THR A 488 -5.39 -16.45 -49.22
C THR A 488 -4.63 -15.60 -50.26
N GLY A 489 -4.22 -16.22 -51.33
CA GLY A 489 -3.55 -15.55 -52.45
C GLY A 489 -2.30 -14.79 -52.02
N ASP A 490 -2.27 -13.49 -52.30
CA ASP A 490 -1.16 -12.60 -51.95
C ASP A 490 -1.37 -11.95 -50.55
N LEU A 491 -2.50 -12.21 -49.89
CA LEU A 491 -2.79 -11.71 -48.53
C LEU A 491 -2.32 -12.72 -47.49
N THR A 492 -1.01 -12.82 -47.30
CA THR A 492 -0.33 -13.73 -46.37
C THR A 492 0.34 -12.94 -45.28
N ALA A 493 0.90 -13.65 -44.26
CA ALA A 493 1.64 -13.02 -43.17
C ALA A 493 2.59 -11.92 -43.68
N GLY A 494 2.60 -10.79 -43.01
CA GLY A 494 3.43 -9.67 -43.39
C GLY A 494 2.94 -8.33 -42.89
N THR A 495 3.63 -7.30 -43.33
CA THR A 495 3.30 -5.91 -42.97
C THR A 495 2.40 -5.30 -44.02
N TYR A 496 1.35 -4.66 -43.55
CA TYR A 496 0.36 -3.98 -44.40
C TYR A 496 0.30 -2.51 -44.03
N VAL A 497 0.13 -1.64 -45.04
CA VAL A 497 -0.03 -0.20 -44.84
C VAL A 497 -1.36 0.25 -45.42
N SER A 498 -2.00 1.19 -44.74
CA SER A 498 -3.27 1.76 -45.22
C SER A 498 -3.03 2.69 -46.39
N VAL A 499 -3.94 2.69 -47.32
CA VAL A 499 -3.95 3.61 -48.46
C VAL A 499 -5.33 4.26 -48.57
N GLU A 500 -5.35 5.51 -48.95
CA GLU A 500 -6.59 6.22 -49.21
C GLU A 500 -7.16 5.74 -50.57
N THR A 501 -8.39 5.29 -50.53
CA THR A 501 -9.07 4.82 -51.72
C THR A 501 -10.35 5.59 -51.96
N GLY A 502 -10.77 5.62 -53.20
CA GLY A 502 -12.05 6.18 -53.60
C GLY A 502 -12.46 5.59 -54.94
N ILE A 503 -13.50 6.15 -55.52
CA ILE A 503 -13.99 5.74 -56.84
C ILE A 503 -14.10 7.01 -57.70
N TRP A 504 -13.56 6.94 -58.88
CA TRP A 504 -13.72 7.98 -59.89
C TRP A 504 -14.48 7.36 -61.07
N GLY A 505 -15.76 7.69 -61.18
CA GLY A 505 -16.67 6.95 -62.05
C GLY A 505 -16.89 5.54 -61.52
N THR A 506 -16.51 4.54 -62.31
CA THR A 506 -16.50 3.15 -61.82
C THR A 506 -15.08 2.65 -61.54
N SER A 507 -14.07 3.52 -61.69
CA SER A 507 -12.65 3.16 -61.48
C SER A 507 -12.25 3.38 -60.05
N PRO A 508 -11.93 2.33 -59.30
CA PRO A 508 -11.32 2.52 -57.99
C PRO A 508 -9.98 3.23 -58.14
N TYR A 509 -9.65 4.06 -57.15
CA TYR A 509 -8.30 4.62 -57.07
C TYR A 509 -7.79 4.51 -55.63
N ASN A 510 -6.49 4.48 -55.51
CA ASN A 510 -5.86 4.61 -54.21
C ASN A 510 -4.72 5.63 -54.26
N PHE A 511 -4.54 6.37 -53.17
CA PHE A 511 -3.49 7.37 -53.08
C PHE A 511 -2.55 7.01 -51.91
N ASP A 512 -1.32 6.78 -52.25
CA ASP A 512 -0.27 6.47 -51.26
C ASP A 512 0.41 7.80 -50.88
N LYS A 513 0.10 8.33 -49.72
CA LYS A 513 0.65 9.60 -49.23
C LYS A 513 2.18 9.55 -49.05
N ASN A 514 2.75 8.38 -48.73
CA ASN A 514 4.17 8.25 -48.48
C ASN A 514 4.99 8.44 -49.79
N THR A 515 4.49 7.87 -50.88
CA THR A 515 5.16 7.97 -52.18
C THR A 515 4.61 9.07 -53.06
N GLY A 516 3.44 9.61 -52.70
CA GLY A 516 2.72 10.56 -53.54
C GLY A 516 2.14 9.90 -54.78
N THR A 517 1.92 8.58 -54.77
CA THR A 517 1.47 7.84 -55.95
C THR A 517 -0.06 7.68 -55.93
N LEU A 518 -0.74 8.21 -56.96
CA LEU A 518 -2.15 7.97 -57.19
C LEU A 518 -2.29 6.84 -58.22
N THR A 519 -2.83 5.71 -57.80
CA THR A 519 -3.08 4.56 -58.68
C THR A 519 -4.56 4.50 -59.01
N ILE A 520 -4.91 4.47 -60.30
CA ILE A 520 -6.28 4.38 -60.79
C ILE A 520 -6.43 3.02 -61.45
N GLU A 521 -7.41 2.26 -60.99
CA GLU A 521 -7.61 0.87 -61.45
C GLU A 521 -8.61 0.85 -62.63
N ALA A 522 -8.78 -0.33 -63.20
CA ALA A 522 -9.66 -0.52 -64.37
C ALA A 522 -11.11 -0.13 -64.02
N GLY A 523 -11.75 0.57 -64.96
CA GLY A 523 -13.13 1.05 -64.84
C GLY A 523 -13.35 2.19 -65.85
N GLU A 524 -14.49 2.84 -65.72
CA GLU A 524 -14.83 4.01 -66.54
C GLU A 524 -14.70 5.26 -65.65
N LEU A 525 -13.92 6.23 -66.12
CA LEU A 525 -13.75 7.48 -65.38
C LEU A 525 -14.96 8.37 -65.65
N SER A 526 -15.47 9.01 -64.62
CA SER A 526 -16.48 10.08 -64.79
C SER A 526 -15.77 11.40 -65.07
N GLY A 527 -16.56 12.48 -65.20
CA GLY A 527 -16.02 13.79 -65.47
C GLY A 527 -14.95 14.26 -64.50
N TYR A 528 -14.13 15.23 -64.91
CA TYR A 528 -13.03 15.74 -64.16
C TYR A 528 -13.44 16.29 -62.77
N GLU A 529 -14.68 16.74 -62.64
CA GLU A 529 -15.22 17.30 -61.41
C GLU A 529 -15.26 16.27 -60.31
N GLU A 530 -15.39 14.99 -60.65
CA GLU A 530 -15.38 13.87 -59.70
C GLU A 530 -13.98 13.25 -59.51
N SER A 531 -12.98 13.81 -60.19
CA SER A 531 -11.61 13.29 -60.03
C SER A 531 -11.14 13.42 -58.56
N PRO A 532 -10.27 12.54 -58.13
CA PRO A 532 -9.78 12.57 -56.72
C PRO A 532 -9.26 13.92 -56.25
N TRP A 533 -8.63 14.66 -57.17
CA TRP A 533 -8.01 15.96 -56.84
C TRP A 533 -8.99 17.13 -56.94
N ASN A 534 -10.05 17.02 -57.72
CA ASN A 534 -11.07 18.08 -57.83
C ASN A 534 -12.21 17.90 -56.82
N SER A 535 -12.41 16.69 -56.35
CA SER A 535 -13.42 16.39 -55.33
C SER A 535 -12.84 16.52 -53.90
N ASP A 536 -11.64 17.09 -53.78
CA ASP A 536 -10.91 17.29 -52.51
C ASP A 536 -10.63 15.99 -51.75
N LYS A 537 -10.73 14.86 -52.44
CA LYS A 537 -10.41 13.56 -51.83
C LYS A 537 -8.91 13.31 -51.73
N VAL A 538 -8.13 13.88 -52.66
CA VAL A 538 -6.67 13.77 -52.69
C VAL A 538 -6.09 15.17 -52.96
N ASP A 539 -5.22 15.66 -52.10
CA ASP A 539 -4.54 16.95 -52.34
C ASP A 539 -3.69 16.87 -53.60
N ILE A 540 -4.04 17.67 -54.57
CA ILE A 540 -3.35 17.71 -55.87
C ILE A 540 -1.84 17.97 -55.72
N LYS A 541 -1.45 18.76 -54.72
CA LYS A 541 -0.04 19.08 -54.47
C LYS A 541 0.75 17.87 -53.90
N ALA A 542 0.03 16.91 -53.36
CA ALA A 542 0.65 15.70 -52.82
C ALA A 542 0.87 14.63 -53.90
N ILE A 543 0.24 14.78 -55.07
CA ILE A 543 0.37 13.79 -56.15
C ILE A 543 1.69 13.99 -56.89
N LYS A 544 2.58 13.02 -56.80
CA LYS A 544 3.90 12.98 -57.46
C LYS A 544 3.90 12.06 -58.68
N LYS A 545 2.97 11.08 -58.72
CA LYS A 545 2.91 10.06 -59.77
C LYS A 545 1.47 9.58 -59.93
N ILE A 546 1.03 9.40 -61.18
CA ILE A 546 -0.27 8.77 -61.49
C ILE A 546 0.02 7.47 -62.24
N VAL A 547 -0.61 6.40 -61.83
CA VAL A 547 -0.46 5.08 -62.45
C VAL A 547 -1.84 4.55 -62.83
N UNK A 548 -2.27 4.31 -63.79
CA UNK A 548 -3.27 3.84 -64.23
C UNK A 548 -3.07 2.54 -64.47
N ILE A 549 -3.63 1.69 -64.01
CA ILE A 549 -3.67 0.25 -64.25
C ILE A 549 -4.82 -0.10 -65.19
N ASN A 550 -4.48 -0.47 -66.36
CA ASN A 550 -5.47 -0.93 -67.36
C ASN A 550 -5.47 -2.46 -67.40
N SER A 551 -6.62 -3.08 -67.13
CA SER A 551 -6.76 -4.54 -67.12
C SER A 551 -7.03 -5.15 -68.50
N ARG A 552 -7.11 -4.34 -69.57
CA ARG A 552 -7.33 -4.89 -70.94
C ARG A 552 -6.39 -4.24 -71.92
N ARG A 553 -5.50 -5.05 -72.46
CA ARG A 553 -4.94 -4.78 -73.78
C ARG A 553 -6.02 -5.17 -74.81
N TYR A 554 -6.69 -4.21 -75.45
CA TYR A 554 -7.39 -4.49 -76.68
C TYR A 554 -6.34 -4.40 -77.78
N LEU A 555 -6.17 -5.48 -78.49
CA LEU A 555 -5.48 -5.52 -79.74
C LEU A 555 -6.36 -4.83 -80.78
#